data_b0c6fba9cced37869c91a63fc97efc5c
#
_entry.id   b0c6fba9cced37869c91a63fc97efc5c
#
_cell.length_a   1.000
_cell.length_b   1.000
_cell.length_c   1.000
_cell.angle_alpha   90.00
_cell.angle_beta   90.00
_cell.angle_gamma   90.00
#
_symmetry.space_group_name_H-M   'P 1'
#
loop_
_entity.id
_entity.type
_entity.pdbx_description
1 polymer ?
#
loop_
_entity_poly.entity_id
_entity_poly.type
_entity_poly.pdbx_seq_one_letter_code
_entity_poly.pdbx_strand_id
1 'polypeptide(L)'
;LGDVYKRQIFGFFPDLRNAYQVLVADYVTTEDGTGVVHQAPAFGEDDMNTTNQYDIELVIPVDEDGKFTSQVPPYEGQLVFDANKDIIKDLKAAGRVVRHVTIEHSYPHSWRSGEPLIYMALPAWFVKVTEFRDRMVELNHNEIEWLPEHIRDGQFGKWLEGARDWNISRTRYWGAPIPVWMSDDDNYPRMDVYGSLDELERDFGVRPESLHRPHIDELVRPNPDDPTGKSMMRRVPDVLDCWFESGSMPFAQKHYPFENKEWFETHSPSDFIVEYSGQTRGWFYVMHALSTALFDRPAYKKVVAHGIVLGNDGLKMSKSKGNYPNVNEVFDRDGSDAMRWFLMSSPILRGGNLIVTEQGIREGVRQAILPIWNAYTFLQLYAEKEAKFDTTSTHVLDRYILSLIHISE
;
A
#
# COMPACT_ATOMS: atom_id res chain seq x y z
N LEU A 1 35.66 17.65 20.39
CA LEU A 1 34.19 17.44 20.13
C LEU A 1 33.57 16.44 21.11
N GLY A 2 34.26 15.35 21.48
CA GLY A 2 33.73 14.31 22.36
C GLY A 2 33.22 14.76 23.74
N ASP A 3 33.78 15.80 24.33
CA ASP A 3 33.35 16.31 25.64
C ASP A 3 32.10 17.18 25.62
N VAL A 4 31.76 17.73 24.47
CA VAL A 4 30.54 18.57 24.30
C VAL A 4 29.30 17.71 24.35
N TYR A 5 29.34 16.50 23.80
CA TYR A 5 28.19 15.59 23.74
C TYR A 5 27.86 14.94 25.08
N LYS A 6 28.82 14.73 25.95
CA LYS A 6 28.60 14.16 27.30
C LYS A 6 27.90 15.12 28.27
N ARG A 7 27.67 16.37 27.88
CA ARG A 7 27.10 17.43 28.71
C ARG A 7 25.75 17.96 28.23
N GLN A 8 25.07 17.26 27.35
CA GLN A 8 23.73 17.64 26.91
C GLN A 8 22.67 17.33 28.00
N ILE A 9 21.47 17.91 27.86
CA ILE A 9 20.30 17.62 28.73
C ILE A 9 20.00 16.13 28.80
N PHE A 10 20.33 15.37 27.74
CA PHE A 10 20.11 13.92 27.65
C PHE A 10 21.20 13.07 28.32
N GLY A 11 21.92 13.57 29.29
CA GLY A 11 22.78 12.77 30.18
C GLY A 11 22.01 11.79 31.10
N PHE A 12 20.73 11.51 30.76
CA PHE A 12 19.89 10.51 31.47
C PHE A 12 20.27 9.06 31.13
N PHE A 13 21.04 8.87 30.08
CA PHE A 13 21.46 7.54 29.61
C PHE A 13 23.00 7.44 29.58
N PRO A 14 23.71 7.60 30.71
CA PRO A 14 25.15 7.68 30.72
C PRO A 14 25.86 6.39 30.29
N ASP A 15 25.21 5.25 30.44
CA ASP A 15 25.77 3.92 30.25
C ASP A 15 25.35 3.27 28.91
N LEU A 16 24.77 4.05 27.98
CA LEU A 16 24.38 3.53 26.67
C LEU A 16 25.58 2.98 25.90
N ARG A 17 25.48 1.74 25.49
CA ARG A 17 26.50 1.04 24.74
C ARG A 17 26.85 1.79 23.44
N ASN A 18 28.17 2.08 23.28
CA ASN A 18 28.73 2.74 22.11
C ASN A 18 28.13 4.12 21.74
N ALA A 19 27.33 4.73 22.60
CA ALA A 19 26.74 6.03 22.34
C ALA A 19 27.73 7.18 22.55
N TYR A 20 27.30 8.40 22.23
CA TYR A 20 28.07 9.66 22.45
C TYR A 20 29.42 9.73 21.72
N GLN A 21 29.48 9.24 20.51
CA GLN A 21 30.63 9.31 19.62
C GLN A 21 30.28 9.97 18.27
N VAL A 22 31.30 10.40 17.53
CA VAL A 22 31.11 10.90 16.16
C VAL A 22 31.20 9.73 15.21
N LEU A 23 30.14 9.56 14.41
CA LEU A 23 30.03 8.53 13.39
C LEU A 23 30.29 9.12 12.00
N VAL A 24 30.62 8.27 11.05
CA VAL A 24 30.73 8.62 9.63
C VAL A 24 29.52 8.04 8.88
N ALA A 25 28.88 8.85 8.08
CA ALA A 25 27.72 8.43 7.28
C ALA A 25 27.79 9.08 5.88
N ASP A 26 27.50 8.29 4.85
CA ASP A 26 27.65 8.69 3.45
C ASP A 26 26.65 9.77 3.01
N TYR A 27 25.50 9.88 3.69
CA TYR A 27 24.49 10.89 3.40
C TYR A 27 24.80 12.28 3.96
N VAL A 28 25.81 12.42 4.81
CA VAL A 28 26.20 13.70 5.41
C VAL A 28 27.22 14.40 4.50
N THR A 29 26.81 15.54 3.93
CA THR A 29 27.64 16.32 3.01
C THR A 29 28.02 17.67 3.62
N THR A 30 29.06 18.33 3.05
CA THR A 30 29.44 19.69 3.39
C THR A 30 28.81 20.73 2.45
N GLU A 31 28.08 20.30 1.45
CA GLU A 31 27.44 21.15 0.46
C GLU A 31 26.13 21.71 0.99
N ASP A 32 25.48 20.98 1.89
CA ASP A 32 24.24 21.38 2.56
C ASP A 32 24.43 21.30 4.09
N GLY A 33 24.15 22.41 4.79
CA GLY A 33 24.31 22.51 6.24
C GLY A 33 25.77 22.65 6.71
N THR A 34 26.10 22.03 7.83
CA THR A 34 27.41 22.16 8.53
C THR A 34 28.34 20.98 8.31
N GLY A 35 27.90 19.93 7.64
CA GLY A 35 28.65 18.66 7.58
C GLY A 35 28.63 17.85 8.87
N VAL A 36 27.80 18.25 9.86
CA VAL A 36 27.62 17.55 11.14
C VAL A 36 26.11 17.47 11.42
N VAL A 37 25.61 16.27 11.63
CA VAL A 37 24.19 15.98 11.89
C VAL A 37 24.05 15.34 13.26
N HIS A 38 23.04 15.75 14.04
CA HIS A 38 22.65 15.05 15.26
C HIS A 38 21.86 13.79 14.87
N GLN A 39 22.18 12.65 15.49
CA GLN A 39 21.49 11.38 15.26
C GLN A 39 20.67 10.97 16.46
N ALA A 40 19.41 10.59 16.19
CA ALA A 40 18.47 10.04 17.15
C ALA A 40 17.90 8.71 16.62
N PRO A 41 18.53 7.56 16.93
CA PRO A 41 18.25 6.26 16.31
C PRO A 41 16.79 5.85 16.30
N ALA A 42 16.05 6.17 17.37
CA ALA A 42 14.64 5.83 17.49
C ALA A 42 13.70 6.74 16.67
N PHE A 43 14.20 7.85 16.09
CA PHE A 43 13.36 8.89 15.49
C PHE A 43 13.76 9.26 14.06
N GLY A 44 14.61 8.46 13.43
CA GLY A 44 15.02 8.60 12.03
C GLY A 44 15.52 7.29 11.44
N GLU A 45 15.07 6.95 10.21
CA GLU A 45 15.51 5.72 9.53
C GLU A 45 17.01 5.73 9.23
N ASP A 46 17.52 6.84 8.69
CA ASP A 46 18.95 6.97 8.38
C ASP A 46 19.81 6.98 9.65
N ASP A 47 19.31 7.60 10.73
CA ASP A 47 19.95 7.59 12.03
C ASP A 47 20.03 6.16 12.58
N MET A 48 18.94 5.41 12.53
CA MET A 48 18.87 4.03 12.97
C MET A 48 19.80 3.13 12.17
N ASN A 49 19.80 3.25 10.84
CA ASN A 49 20.65 2.45 9.96
C ASN A 49 22.14 2.72 10.23
N THR A 50 22.52 3.99 10.43
CA THR A 50 23.91 4.35 10.75
C THR A 50 24.30 3.83 12.12
N THR A 51 23.48 4.05 13.14
CA THR A 51 23.80 3.66 14.53
C THR A 51 23.86 2.14 14.71
N ASN A 52 23.05 1.38 13.96
CA ASN A 52 23.10 -0.09 13.94
C ASN A 52 24.46 -0.62 13.43
N GLN A 53 25.10 0.06 12.46
CA GLN A 53 26.42 -0.33 11.97
C GLN A 53 27.50 -0.21 13.06
N TYR A 54 27.28 0.66 14.04
CA TYR A 54 28.22 0.90 15.16
C TYR A 54 27.77 0.23 16.46
N ASP A 55 26.76 -0.65 16.41
CA ASP A 55 26.20 -1.36 17.58
C ASP A 55 25.81 -0.42 18.72
N ILE A 56 25.19 0.70 18.41
CA ILE A 56 24.67 1.65 19.39
C ILE A 56 23.31 1.17 19.88
N GLU A 57 23.16 1.14 21.21
CA GLU A 57 21.91 0.71 21.84
C GLU A 57 20.75 1.66 21.52
N LEU A 58 19.61 1.09 21.14
CA LEU A 58 18.39 1.84 20.85
C LEU A 58 17.64 2.20 22.14
N VAL A 59 17.31 3.48 22.32
CA VAL A 59 16.48 3.97 23.42
C VAL A 59 15.27 4.70 22.86
N ILE A 60 14.10 4.37 23.38
CA ILE A 60 12.83 5.00 23.02
C ILE A 60 12.22 5.64 24.29
N PRO A 61 12.57 6.90 24.60
CA PRO A 61 12.12 7.57 25.81
C PRO A 61 10.74 8.24 25.68
N VAL A 62 9.94 7.80 24.71
CA VAL A 62 8.63 8.34 24.37
C VAL A 62 7.64 7.18 24.32
N ASP A 63 6.47 7.35 24.90
CA ASP A 63 5.38 6.36 24.89
C ASP A 63 4.53 6.42 23.60
N GLU A 64 3.51 5.56 23.53
CA GLU A 64 2.61 5.47 22.37
C GLU A 64 1.76 6.73 22.16
N ASP A 65 1.58 7.55 23.19
CA ASP A 65 0.89 8.85 23.14
C ASP A 65 1.82 9.99 22.69
N GLY A 66 3.10 9.73 22.45
CA GLY A 66 4.10 10.74 22.10
C GLY A 66 4.58 11.55 23.29
N LYS A 67 4.45 11.04 24.51
CA LYS A 67 4.86 11.70 25.75
C LYS A 67 6.16 11.11 26.27
N PHE A 68 6.98 11.96 26.90
CA PHE A 68 8.19 11.47 27.56
C PHE A 68 7.86 10.52 28.70
N THR A 69 8.58 9.40 28.76
CA THR A 69 8.49 8.41 29.85
C THR A 69 9.31 8.83 31.06
N SER A 70 9.23 8.06 32.15
CA SER A 70 10.06 8.24 33.36
C SER A 70 11.57 8.15 33.09
N GLN A 71 12.00 7.69 31.93
CA GLN A 71 13.39 7.71 31.50
C GLN A 71 13.93 9.14 31.30
N VAL A 72 13.04 10.14 31.15
CA VAL A 72 13.38 11.57 31.03
C VAL A 72 12.62 12.36 32.11
N PRO A 73 13.00 12.23 33.39
CA PRO A 73 12.22 12.72 34.52
C PRO A 73 11.79 14.19 34.48
N PRO A 74 12.59 15.15 33.99
CA PRO A 74 12.17 16.57 33.95
C PRO A 74 10.99 16.85 33.01
N TYR A 75 10.75 15.97 32.03
CA TYR A 75 9.70 16.15 31.02
C TYR A 75 8.71 14.99 30.99
N GLU A 76 8.74 14.10 32.01
CA GLU A 76 7.84 12.94 32.11
C GLU A 76 6.37 13.37 31.96
N GLY A 77 5.63 12.64 31.11
CA GLY A 77 4.22 12.87 30.82
C GLY A 77 3.93 14.06 29.90
N GLN A 78 4.94 14.85 29.50
CA GLN A 78 4.74 15.94 28.54
C GLN A 78 4.78 15.42 27.10
N LEU A 79 3.88 15.91 26.25
CA LEU A 79 3.94 15.69 24.81
C LEU A 79 5.24 16.29 24.25
N VAL A 80 5.95 15.56 23.40
CA VAL A 80 7.27 16.00 22.87
C VAL A 80 7.23 17.38 22.20
N PHE A 81 6.14 17.74 21.53
CA PHE A 81 5.97 19.06 20.91
C PHE A 81 5.81 20.17 21.96
N ASP A 82 5.13 19.90 23.05
CA ASP A 82 4.91 20.89 24.14
C ASP A 82 6.19 21.08 24.96
N ALA A 83 6.94 20.01 25.20
CA ALA A 83 8.20 20.04 25.95
C ALA A 83 9.29 20.88 25.26
N ASN A 84 9.21 21.13 23.94
CA ASN A 84 10.20 21.90 23.20
C ASN A 84 10.50 23.27 23.83
N LYS A 85 9.46 23.97 24.35
CA LYS A 85 9.62 25.29 24.96
C LYS A 85 10.41 25.20 26.27
N ASP A 86 10.13 24.21 27.09
CA ASP A 86 10.79 24.00 28.37
C ASP A 86 12.23 23.55 28.15
N ILE A 87 12.46 22.62 27.22
CA ILE A 87 13.81 22.19 26.82
C ILE A 87 14.67 23.37 26.38
N ILE A 88 14.13 24.24 25.51
CA ILE A 88 14.86 25.42 25.03
C ILE A 88 15.16 26.38 26.19
N LYS A 89 14.23 26.57 27.12
CA LYS A 89 14.40 27.42 28.31
C LYS A 89 15.51 26.88 29.20
N ASP A 90 15.52 25.59 29.47
CA ASP A 90 16.52 24.92 30.32
C ASP A 90 17.92 24.94 29.69
N LEU A 91 17.99 24.74 28.37
CA LEU A 91 19.25 24.87 27.62
C LEU A 91 19.81 26.29 27.67
N LYS A 92 18.94 27.32 27.56
CA LYS A 92 19.33 28.73 27.72
C LYS A 92 19.83 29.00 29.14
N ALA A 93 19.14 28.52 30.15
CA ALA A 93 19.53 28.68 31.55
C ALA A 93 20.87 28.00 31.86
N ALA A 94 21.15 26.85 31.22
CA ALA A 94 22.39 26.14 31.31
C ALA A 94 23.56 26.75 30.47
N GLY A 95 23.30 27.86 29.73
CA GLY A 95 24.31 28.52 28.88
C GLY A 95 24.73 27.69 27.67
N ARG A 96 23.87 26.78 27.18
CA ARG A 96 24.18 25.82 26.10
C ARG A 96 23.59 26.19 24.75
N VAL A 97 22.81 27.28 24.65
CA VAL A 97 22.22 27.75 23.40
C VAL A 97 23.10 28.84 22.80
N VAL A 98 23.65 28.56 21.64
CA VAL A 98 24.40 29.56 20.86
C VAL A 98 23.42 30.50 20.14
N ARG A 99 22.40 29.96 19.51
CA ARG A 99 21.38 30.70 18.77
C ARG A 99 20.06 29.94 18.74
N HIS A 100 18.95 30.64 18.92
CA HIS A 100 17.61 30.10 18.75
C HIS A 100 16.85 30.97 17.73
N VAL A 101 16.31 30.36 16.69
CA VAL A 101 15.51 31.00 15.63
C VAL A 101 14.32 30.12 15.32
N THR A 102 13.17 30.72 15.17
CA THR A 102 11.98 30.03 14.65
C THR A 102 12.00 30.09 13.13
N ILE A 103 11.79 28.94 12.47
CA ILE A 103 11.70 28.82 11.03
C ILE A 103 10.36 28.18 10.66
N GLU A 104 9.83 28.56 9.50
CA GLU A 104 8.70 27.85 8.90
C GLU A 104 9.24 26.82 7.90
N HIS A 105 8.77 25.61 8.02
CA HIS A 105 9.14 24.50 7.13
C HIS A 105 7.98 23.51 6.98
N SER A 106 8.00 22.70 5.92
CA SER A 106 7.05 21.60 5.74
C SER A 106 7.24 20.56 6.84
N TYR A 107 6.15 20.10 7.43
CA TYR A 107 6.15 19.04 8.44
C TYR A 107 5.03 18.03 8.15
N PRO A 108 5.27 16.71 8.29
CA PRO A 108 4.25 15.71 8.03
C PRO A 108 3.14 15.76 9.08
N HIS A 109 1.89 15.79 8.60
CA HIS A 109 0.69 15.75 9.43
C HIS A 109 -0.17 14.54 9.07
N SER A 110 -0.91 14.02 10.04
CA SER A 110 -1.92 12.99 9.80
C SER A 110 -2.99 13.52 8.85
N TRP A 111 -3.21 12.84 7.74
CA TRP A 111 -4.25 13.21 6.78
C TRP A 111 -5.67 13.10 7.35
N ARG A 112 -5.83 12.39 8.47
CA ARG A 112 -7.13 12.15 9.10
C ARG A 112 -7.43 13.15 10.22
N SER A 113 -6.47 13.35 11.15
CA SER A 113 -6.63 14.26 12.30
C SER A 113 -6.10 15.66 12.05
N GLY A 114 -5.18 15.85 11.10
CA GLY A 114 -4.46 17.10 10.90
C GLY A 114 -3.33 17.35 11.91
N GLU A 115 -3.13 16.44 12.89
CA GLU A 115 -2.09 16.58 13.89
C GLU A 115 -0.70 16.23 13.35
N PRO A 116 0.38 16.84 13.89
CA PRO A 116 1.75 16.54 13.48
C PRO A 116 2.11 15.09 13.82
N LEU A 117 2.88 14.45 12.95
CA LEU A 117 3.34 13.07 13.13
C LEU A 117 4.68 13.03 13.85
N ILE A 118 4.92 11.95 14.60
CA ILE A 118 6.22 11.63 15.20
C ILE A 118 6.78 10.43 14.44
N TYR A 119 8.02 10.56 13.93
CA TYR A 119 8.79 9.40 13.51
C TYR A 119 9.31 8.68 14.75
N MET A 120 8.96 7.40 14.91
CA MET A 120 9.39 6.60 16.04
C MET A 120 9.58 5.15 15.61
N ALA A 121 10.67 4.53 16.08
CA ALA A 121 10.90 3.11 15.91
C ALA A 121 9.88 2.32 16.73
N LEU A 122 9.14 1.44 16.10
CA LEU A 122 8.17 0.54 16.73
C LEU A 122 8.43 -0.89 16.28
N PRO A 123 8.24 -1.88 17.16
CA PRO A 123 8.24 -3.28 16.76
C PRO A 123 7.19 -3.49 15.66
N ALA A 124 7.54 -4.18 14.60
CA ALA A 124 6.64 -4.44 13.49
C ALA A 124 6.96 -5.77 12.80
N TRP A 125 5.97 -6.32 12.11
CA TRP A 125 6.11 -7.54 11.33
C TRP A 125 6.34 -7.19 9.86
N PHE A 126 7.31 -7.85 9.24
CA PHE A 126 7.71 -7.58 7.86
C PHE A 126 7.69 -8.85 7.02
N VAL A 127 7.24 -8.71 5.77
CA VAL A 127 7.60 -9.64 4.70
C VAL A 127 8.94 -9.17 4.13
N LYS A 128 9.95 -10.04 4.14
CA LYS A 128 11.30 -9.73 3.68
C LYS A 128 11.38 -9.77 2.15
N VAL A 129 10.75 -8.78 1.52
CA VAL A 129 10.62 -8.67 0.06
C VAL A 129 12.00 -8.62 -0.62
N THR A 130 12.99 -8.07 0.06
CA THR A 130 14.36 -7.96 -0.45
C THR A 130 15.00 -9.33 -0.74
N GLU A 131 14.53 -10.43 -0.17
CA GLU A 131 15.03 -11.79 -0.46
C GLU A 131 14.56 -12.34 -1.81
N PHE A 132 13.38 -11.92 -2.29
CA PHE A 132 12.82 -12.41 -3.55
C PHE A 132 12.51 -11.30 -4.56
N ARG A 133 12.96 -10.08 -4.29
CA ARG A 133 12.76 -8.90 -5.15
C ARG A 133 13.21 -9.12 -6.59
N ASP A 134 14.40 -9.68 -6.77
CA ASP A 134 14.96 -9.91 -8.12
C ASP A 134 14.11 -10.91 -8.90
N ARG A 135 13.53 -11.91 -8.21
CA ARG A 135 12.57 -12.84 -8.81
C ARG A 135 11.27 -12.16 -9.20
N MET A 136 10.77 -11.22 -8.41
CA MET A 136 9.61 -10.40 -8.80
C MET A 136 9.87 -9.62 -10.08
N VAL A 137 11.04 -9.00 -10.22
CA VAL A 137 11.45 -8.25 -11.43
C VAL A 137 11.50 -9.19 -12.64
N GLU A 138 12.12 -10.36 -12.49
CA GLU A 138 12.22 -11.36 -13.55
C GLU A 138 10.84 -11.85 -14.02
N LEU A 139 9.96 -12.23 -13.11
CA LEU A 139 8.60 -12.67 -13.42
C LEU A 139 7.78 -11.57 -14.09
N ASN A 140 7.87 -10.33 -13.61
CA ASN A 140 7.22 -9.19 -14.24
C ASN A 140 7.65 -9.00 -15.69
N HIS A 141 8.96 -9.07 -15.95
CA HIS A 141 9.50 -8.85 -17.29
C HIS A 141 9.14 -9.95 -18.28
N ASN A 142 9.20 -11.20 -17.83
CA ASN A 142 9.12 -12.38 -18.71
C ASN A 142 7.70 -12.95 -18.83
N GLU A 143 6.84 -12.79 -17.82
CA GLU A 143 5.58 -13.53 -17.72
C GLU A 143 4.33 -12.65 -17.64
N ILE A 144 4.47 -11.32 -17.48
CA ILE A 144 3.32 -10.40 -17.41
C ILE A 144 3.25 -9.49 -18.63
N GLU A 145 2.14 -9.54 -19.34
CA GLU A 145 1.83 -8.60 -20.41
C GLU A 145 1.17 -7.34 -19.84
N TRP A 146 1.70 -6.17 -20.17
CA TRP A 146 1.19 -4.87 -19.72
C TRP A 146 0.57 -4.06 -20.84
N LEU A 147 -0.58 -3.49 -20.58
CA LEU A 147 -1.25 -2.48 -21.39
C LEU A 147 -1.46 -1.21 -20.57
N PRO A 148 -0.76 -0.10 -20.88
CA PRO A 148 0.28 0.05 -21.90
C PRO A 148 1.63 -0.60 -21.50
N GLU A 149 2.37 -1.10 -22.46
CA GLU A 149 3.61 -1.88 -22.26
C GLU A 149 4.69 -1.13 -21.46
N HIS A 150 4.81 0.19 -21.66
CA HIS A 150 5.84 0.99 -20.98
C HIS A 150 5.74 0.97 -19.44
N ILE A 151 4.62 0.56 -18.86
CA ILE A 151 4.45 0.44 -17.40
C ILE A 151 5.26 -0.73 -16.87
N ARG A 152 5.43 -1.82 -17.64
CA ARG A 152 6.17 -3.02 -17.24
C ARG A 152 7.57 -2.69 -16.72
N ASP A 153 8.37 -2.01 -17.53
CA ASP A 153 9.76 -1.71 -17.22
C ASP A 153 9.93 -0.28 -16.65
N GLY A 154 8.91 0.56 -16.84
CA GLY A 154 8.86 1.93 -16.34
C GLY A 154 8.36 2.00 -14.89
N GLN A 155 7.09 2.36 -14.72
CA GLN A 155 6.53 2.66 -13.40
C GLN A 155 6.53 1.44 -12.46
N PHE A 156 6.14 0.27 -12.96
CA PHE A 156 6.07 -0.93 -12.13
C PHE A 156 7.44 -1.59 -11.96
N GLY A 157 8.20 -1.78 -13.05
CA GLY A 157 9.53 -2.38 -12.96
C GLY A 157 10.47 -1.61 -12.03
N LYS A 158 10.54 -0.29 -12.17
CA LYS A 158 11.35 0.54 -11.27
C LYS A 158 10.89 0.51 -9.81
N TRP A 159 9.59 0.35 -9.59
CA TRP A 159 9.08 0.16 -8.24
C TRP A 159 9.53 -1.17 -7.65
N LEU A 160 9.51 -2.26 -8.44
CA LEU A 160 9.99 -3.57 -8.03
C LEU A 160 11.49 -3.56 -7.73
N GLU A 161 12.31 -2.96 -8.61
CA GLU A 161 13.76 -2.82 -8.42
C GLU A 161 14.12 -2.11 -7.12
N GLY A 162 13.34 -1.12 -6.73
CA GLY A 162 13.48 -0.35 -5.49
C GLY A 162 12.67 -0.90 -4.30
N ALA A 163 12.06 -2.08 -4.41
CA ALA A 163 11.20 -2.61 -3.36
C ALA A 163 11.97 -2.87 -2.08
N ARG A 164 11.39 -2.43 -0.95
CA ARG A 164 11.88 -2.63 0.41
C ARG A 164 11.05 -3.70 1.11
N ASP A 165 11.52 -4.15 2.27
CA ASP A 165 10.75 -5.04 3.12
C ASP A 165 9.41 -4.39 3.50
N TRP A 166 8.36 -5.17 3.42
CA TRP A 166 6.99 -4.69 3.56
C TRP A 166 6.51 -4.87 4.99
N ASN A 167 6.29 -3.77 5.70
CA ASN A 167 5.64 -3.77 7.01
C ASN A 167 4.16 -4.17 6.86
N ILE A 168 3.82 -5.35 7.35
CA ILE A 168 2.48 -5.94 7.28
C ILE A 168 1.67 -5.79 8.56
N SER A 169 2.23 -5.27 9.65
CA SER A 169 1.51 -5.06 10.90
C SER A 169 0.92 -3.66 11.02
N ARG A 170 -0.24 -3.57 11.66
CA ARG A 170 -0.89 -2.30 11.98
C ARG A 170 -1.39 -2.32 13.41
N THR A 171 -1.07 -1.25 14.16
CA THR A 171 -1.57 -1.02 15.51
C THR A 171 -3.00 -0.52 15.43
N ARG A 172 -3.94 -1.44 15.30
CA ARG A 172 -5.39 -1.16 15.20
C ARG A 172 -6.19 -2.21 15.93
N TYR A 173 -7.35 -1.82 16.43
CA TYR A 173 -8.24 -2.76 17.08
C TYR A 173 -8.88 -3.72 16.08
N TRP A 174 -9.43 -3.20 14.97
CA TRP A 174 -10.16 -3.99 14.00
C TRP A 174 -9.35 -4.22 12.71
N GLY A 175 -9.31 -5.47 12.29
CA GLY A 175 -8.63 -5.97 11.09
C GLY A 175 -8.47 -7.48 11.18
N ALA A 176 -7.75 -8.09 10.24
CA ALA A 176 -7.35 -9.50 10.31
C ALA A 176 -6.20 -9.65 11.33
N PRO A 177 -6.41 -10.31 12.47
CA PRO A 177 -5.38 -10.47 13.49
C PRO A 177 -4.20 -11.27 13.00
N ILE A 178 -2.99 -10.86 13.36
CA ILE A 178 -1.78 -11.64 13.06
C ILE A 178 -1.82 -12.92 13.89
N PRO A 179 -1.71 -14.12 13.25
CA PRO A 179 -1.88 -15.42 13.91
C PRO A 179 -0.59 -15.88 14.62
N VAL A 180 -0.01 -15.03 15.44
CA VAL A 180 1.23 -15.30 16.17
C VAL A 180 1.01 -15.13 17.66
N TRP A 181 1.41 -16.11 18.45
CA TRP A 181 1.42 -16.09 19.92
C TRP A 181 2.85 -16.06 20.41
N MET A 182 3.12 -15.17 21.35
CA MET A 182 4.44 -15.01 21.98
C MET A 182 4.33 -15.23 23.49
N SER A 183 5.41 -15.70 24.07
CA SER A 183 5.57 -15.74 25.53
C SER A 183 5.52 -14.33 26.12
N ASP A 184 4.85 -14.15 27.26
CA ASP A 184 4.83 -12.91 28.04
C ASP A 184 5.99 -12.82 29.07
N ASP A 185 6.96 -13.76 29.01
CA ASP A 185 8.17 -13.76 29.85
C ASP A 185 9.42 -13.94 28.99
N ASP A 186 10.28 -12.93 28.99
CA ASP A 186 11.54 -12.90 28.22
C ASP A 186 12.56 -13.98 28.69
N ASN A 187 12.41 -14.52 29.90
CA ASN A 187 13.26 -15.62 30.38
C ASN A 187 12.91 -16.95 29.70
N TYR A 188 11.71 -17.07 29.16
CA TYR A 188 11.24 -18.24 28.43
C TYR A 188 10.68 -17.81 27.07
N PRO A 189 11.54 -17.30 26.16
CA PRO A 189 11.09 -16.78 24.88
C PRO A 189 10.56 -17.90 24.00
N ARG A 190 9.33 -17.74 23.50
CA ARG A 190 8.70 -18.64 22.56
C ARG A 190 7.78 -17.88 21.62
N MET A 191 7.76 -18.30 20.38
CA MET A 191 6.86 -17.80 19.35
C MET A 191 6.23 -18.96 18.59
N ASP A 192 4.91 -19.00 18.55
CA ASP A 192 4.13 -19.97 17.80
C ASP A 192 3.30 -19.27 16.73
N VAL A 193 3.34 -19.78 15.50
CA VAL A 193 2.58 -19.27 14.36
C VAL A 193 1.55 -20.31 13.96
N TYR A 194 0.28 -19.90 13.84
CA TYR A 194 -0.82 -20.80 13.51
C TYR A 194 -1.31 -20.58 12.08
N GLY A 195 -1.21 -21.64 11.28
CA GLY A 195 -1.63 -21.66 9.87
C GLY A 195 -3.06 -22.15 9.66
N SER A 196 -3.70 -22.75 10.68
CA SER A 196 -5.03 -23.34 10.54
C SER A 196 -5.86 -23.30 11.83
N LEU A 197 -7.18 -23.42 11.68
CA LEU A 197 -8.09 -23.57 12.81
C LEU A 197 -7.85 -24.88 13.58
N ASP A 198 -7.43 -25.94 12.89
CA ASP A 198 -7.16 -27.23 13.50
C ASP A 198 -5.93 -27.19 14.42
N GLU A 199 -4.92 -26.38 14.05
CA GLU A 199 -3.77 -26.12 14.93
C GLU A 199 -4.15 -25.33 16.17
N LEU A 200 -5.00 -24.30 16.02
CA LEU A 200 -5.53 -23.55 17.17
C LEU A 200 -6.32 -24.47 18.10
N GLU A 201 -7.24 -25.27 17.56
CA GLU A 201 -8.05 -26.17 18.34
C GLU A 201 -7.20 -27.23 19.09
N ARG A 202 -6.19 -27.77 18.43
CA ARG A 202 -5.25 -28.72 19.06
C ARG A 202 -4.52 -28.13 20.25
N ASP A 203 -4.03 -26.89 20.13
CA ASP A 203 -3.14 -26.30 21.14
C ASP A 203 -3.90 -25.52 22.23
N PHE A 204 -5.08 -25.01 21.94
CA PHE A 204 -5.92 -24.27 22.90
C PHE A 204 -7.12 -25.08 23.42
N GLY A 205 -7.40 -26.25 22.84
CA GLY A 205 -8.53 -27.11 23.23
C GLY A 205 -9.91 -26.55 22.86
N VAL A 206 -9.96 -25.48 22.08
CA VAL A 206 -11.21 -24.84 21.64
C VAL A 206 -11.04 -24.33 20.21
N ARG A 207 -12.07 -24.56 19.37
CA ARG A 207 -12.15 -23.96 18.04
C ARG A 207 -12.84 -22.62 18.13
N PRO A 208 -12.17 -21.50 17.81
CA PRO A 208 -12.77 -20.18 17.93
C PRO A 208 -13.94 -19.99 16.98
N GLU A 209 -15.03 -19.39 17.44
CA GLU A 209 -16.19 -19.01 16.62
C GLU A 209 -15.88 -17.83 15.70
N SER A 210 -14.96 -16.96 16.10
CA SER A 210 -14.50 -15.81 15.35
C SER A 210 -12.99 -15.64 15.49
N LEU A 211 -12.33 -15.36 14.36
CA LEU A 211 -10.91 -15.00 14.32
C LEU A 211 -10.66 -13.51 14.56
N HIS A 212 -11.71 -12.71 14.77
CA HIS A 212 -11.59 -11.29 15.07
C HIS A 212 -11.48 -11.01 16.56
N ARG A 213 -10.93 -9.86 16.89
CA ARG A 213 -10.92 -9.33 18.25
C ARG A 213 -12.35 -9.00 18.70
N PRO A 214 -12.72 -9.21 19.98
CA PRO A 214 -11.84 -9.64 21.08
C PRO A 214 -11.62 -11.16 21.16
N HIS A 215 -12.43 -11.98 20.50
CA HIS A 215 -12.51 -13.45 20.67
C HIS A 215 -11.16 -14.15 20.51
N ILE A 216 -10.39 -13.79 19.48
CA ILE A 216 -9.11 -14.44 19.22
C ILE A 216 -8.07 -14.11 20.31
N ASP A 217 -8.18 -12.95 20.96
CA ASP A 217 -7.25 -12.53 22.02
C ASP A 217 -7.51 -13.28 23.35
N GLU A 218 -8.69 -13.91 23.50
CA GLU A 218 -9.03 -14.75 24.66
C GLU A 218 -8.32 -16.11 24.61
N LEU A 219 -7.78 -16.49 23.46
CA LEU A 219 -6.99 -17.72 23.33
C LEU A 219 -5.62 -17.54 23.96
N VAL A 220 -5.51 -17.95 25.21
CA VAL A 220 -4.28 -17.90 26.02
C VAL A 220 -4.00 -19.29 26.57
N ARG A 221 -2.74 -19.71 26.56
CA ARG A 221 -2.31 -21.00 27.12
C ARG A 221 -0.98 -20.87 27.86
N PRO A 222 -0.65 -21.78 28.78
CA PRO A 222 0.67 -21.82 29.40
C PRO A 222 1.77 -21.98 28.34
N ASN A 223 2.90 -21.34 28.57
CA ASN A 223 4.09 -21.53 27.76
C ASN A 223 4.69 -22.93 28.06
N PRO A 224 4.77 -23.85 27.07
CA PRO A 224 5.30 -25.20 27.31
C PRO A 224 6.81 -25.23 27.62
N ASP A 225 7.54 -24.16 27.31
CA ASP A 225 8.98 -24.06 27.57
C ASP A 225 9.29 -23.49 28.96
N ASP A 226 8.27 -23.02 29.70
CA ASP A 226 8.42 -22.53 31.08
C ASP A 226 8.13 -23.64 32.09
N PRO A 227 9.17 -24.20 32.75
CA PRO A 227 8.99 -25.23 33.76
C PRO A 227 8.29 -24.72 35.04
N THR A 228 8.20 -23.41 35.23
CA THR A 228 7.50 -22.81 36.40
C THR A 228 5.99 -22.70 36.17
N GLY A 229 5.53 -22.80 34.91
CA GLY A 229 4.12 -22.70 34.54
C GLY A 229 3.50 -21.32 34.71
N LYS A 230 4.31 -20.28 34.87
CA LYS A 230 3.83 -18.92 35.13
C LYS A 230 3.65 -18.09 33.86
N SER A 231 4.54 -18.29 32.88
CA SER A 231 4.47 -17.56 31.63
C SER A 231 3.36 -18.09 30.72
N MET A 232 2.74 -17.19 29.99
CA MET A 232 1.63 -17.49 29.10
C MET A 232 1.95 -17.14 27.66
N MET A 233 1.43 -17.92 26.73
CA MET A 233 1.42 -17.59 25.31
C MET A 233 0.23 -16.70 25.03
N ARG A 234 0.50 -15.49 24.51
CA ARG A 234 -0.51 -14.47 24.16
C ARG A 234 -0.33 -14.04 22.70
N ARG A 235 -1.44 -13.81 22.03
CA ARG A 235 -1.40 -13.30 20.65
C ARG A 235 -0.80 -11.89 20.61
N VAL A 236 0.02 -11.60 19.60
CA VAL A 236 0.49 -10.24 19.32
C VAL A 236 -0.71 -9.32 19.04
N PRO A 237 -0.73 -8.08 19.58
CA PRO A 237 -1.92 -7.22 19.50
C PRO A 237 -2.23 -6.69 18.10
N ASP A 238 -1.24 -6.71 17.21
CA ASP A 238 -1.37 -6.15 15.87
C ASP A 238 -2.34 -6.92 14.98
N VAL A 239 -2.81 -6.21 13.95
CA VAL A 239 -3.58 -6.76 12.83
C VAL A 239 -2.78 -6.62 11.54
N LEU A 240 -3.12 -7.42 10.53
CA LEU A 240 -2.52 -7.34 9.21
C LEU A 240 -2.88 -6.03 8.50
N ASP A 241 -1.99 -5.54 7.68
CA ASP A 241 -2.26 -4.51 6.69
C ASP A 241 -3.39 -4.96 5.75
N CYS A 242 -4.36 -4.09 5.48
CA CYS A 242 -5.44 -4.37 4.52
C CYS A 242 -4.91 -4.71 3.11
N TRP A 243 -3.72 -4.26 2.77
CA TRP A 243 -3.04 -4.65 1.53
C TRP A 243 -2.56 -6.11 1.54
N PHE A 244 -2.24 -6.66 2.70
CA PHE A 244 -1.95 -8.09 2.84
C PHE A 244 -3.20 -8.92 2.55
N GLU A 245 -4.34 -8.52 3.10
CA GLU A 245 -5.63 -9.17 2.85
C GLU A 245 -6.01 -9.10 1.36
N SER A 246 -5.94 -7.90 0.76
CA SER A 246 -6.25 -7.72 -0.67
C SER A 246 -5.26 -8.43 -1.60
N GLY A 247 -3.99 -8.51 -1.21
CA GLY A 247 -2.94 -9.25 -1.93
C GLY A 247 -3.12 -10.76 -1.88
N SER A 248 -3.77 -11.27 -0.82
CA SER A 248 -4.05 -12.70 -0.66
C SER A 248 -5.29 -13.18 -1.46
N MET A 249 -6.06 -12.27 -2.06
CA MET A 249 -7.30 -12.59 -2.77
C MET A 249 -7.19 -13.77 -3.75
N PRO A 250 -6.13 -13.90 -4.58
CA PRO A 250 -6.06 -14.95 -5.57
C PRO A 250 -6.22 -16.37 -5.00
N PHE A 251 -5.73 -16.61 -3.79
CA PHE A 251 -5.79 -17.92 -3.13
C PHE A 251 -6.80 -17.95 -1.97
N ALA A 252 -6.93 -16.85 -1.21
CA ALA A 252 -7.85 -16.79 -0.07
C ALA A 252 -9.32 -16.92 -0.47
N GLN A 253 -9.74 -16.38 -1.63
CA GLN A 253 -11.12 -16.51 -2.15
C GLN A 253 -11.60 -17.95 -2.31
N LYS A 254 -10.67 -18.90 -2.41
CA LYS A 254 -10.95 -20.34 -2.57
C LYS A 254 -10.55 -21.16 -1.37
N HIS A 255 -10.14 -20.50 -0.29
CA HIS A 255 -9.65 -21.14 0.94
C HIS A 255 -8.49 -22.12 0.66
N TYR A 256 -7.65 -21.78 -0.32
CA TYR A 256 -6.44 -22.54 -0.62
C TYR A 256 -5.41 -22.35 0.53
N PRO A 257 -4.67 -23.41 0.94
CA PRO A 257 -4.57 -24.75 0.36
C PRO A 257 -5.56 -25.78 0.94
N PHE A 258 -6.44 -25.39 1.86
CA PHE A 258 -7.31 -26.32 2.60
C PHE A 258 -8.47 -26.85 1.74
N GLU A 259 -8.98 -25.99 0.83
CA GLU A 259 -10.08 -26.30 -0.07
C GLU A 259 -9.73 -25.88 -1.51
N ASN A 260 -10.46 -26.41 -2.49
CA ASN A 260 -10.43 -26.00 -3.90
C ASN A 260 -9.03 -25.97 -4.53
N LYS A 261 -8.12 -26.86 -4.12
CA LYS A 261 -6.74 -26.90 -4.60
C LYS A 261 -6.66 -27.02 -6.12
N GLU A 262 -7.39 -27.96 -6.72
CA GLU A 262 -7.40 -28.17 -8.16
C GLU A 262 -7.89 -26.92 -8.92
N TRP A 263 -8.91 -26.26 -8.40
CA TRP A 263 -9.39 -25.00 -9.00
C TRP A 263 -8.29 -23.95 -8.99
N PHE A 264 -7.63 -23.73 -7.85
CA PHE A 264 -6.57 -22.73 -7.75
C PHE A 264 -5.41 -23.03 -8.69
N GLU A 265 -4.93 -24.28 -8.73
CA GLU A 265 -3.80 -24.67 -9.58
C GLU A 265 -4.10 -24.51 -11.09
N THR A 266 -5.36 -24.64 -11.49
CA THR A 266 -5.78 -24.49 -12.89
C THR A 266 -6.14 -23.06 -13.28
N HIS A 267 -6.44 -22.17 -12.31
CA HIS A 267 -6.89 -20.78 -12.54
C HIS A 267 -5.88 -19.72 -12.08
N SER A 268 -4.73 -20.13 -11.56
CA SER A 268 -3.66 -19.23 -11.15
C SER A 268 -2.41 -19.48 -12.00
N PRO A 269 -1.80 -18.43 -12.58
CA PRO A 269 -2.16 -17.00 -12.54
C PRO A 269 -3.51 -16.70 -13.23
N SER A 270 -4.21 -15.65 -12.77
CA SER A 270 -5.42 -15.17 -13.44
C SER A 270 -5.14 -14.66 -14.86
N ASP A 271 -6.11 -14.75 -15.77
CA ASP A 271 -5.89 -14.39 -17.17
C ASP A 271 -5.61 -12.90 -17.34
N PHE A 272 -6.35 -12.02 -16.64
CA PHE A 272 -6.06 -10.59 -16.64
C PHE A 272 -6.63 -9.88 -15.41
N ILE A 273 -6.09 -8.68 -15.15
CA ILE A 273 -6.65 -7.72 -14.20
C ILE A 273 -6.65 -6.32 -14.79
N VAL A 274 -7.53 -5.45 -14.31
CA VAL A 274 -7.65 -4.07 -14.75
C VAL A 274 -7.89 -3.13 -13.58
N GLU A 275 -7.06 -2.08 -13.50
CA GLU A 275 -7.18 -0.98 -12.55
C GLU A 275 -6.41 0.24 -13.02
N TYR A 276 -6.57 1.38 -12.34
CA TYR A 276 -5.79 2.57 -12.70
C TYR A 276 -4.30 2.42 -12.33
N SER A 277 -3.46 3.16 -13.04
CA SER A 277 -1.99 3.04 -12.95
C SER A 277 -1.39 3.24 -11.56
N GLY A 278 -2.12 3.89 -10.63
CA GLY A 278 -1.68 4.01 -9.23
C GLY A 278 -1.56 2.68 -8.49
N GLN A 279 -2.23 1.63 -8.97
CA GLN A 279 -2.16 0.28 -8.39
C GLN A 279 -0.83 -0.43 -8.65
N THR A 280 0.06 0.13 -9.43
CA THR A 280 1.47 -0.29 -9.50
C THR A 280 2.20 -0.21 -8.16
N ARG A 281 1.73 0.67 -7.27
CA ARG A 281 2.19 0.78 -5.87
C ARG A 281 1.13 0.36 -4.85
N GLY A 282 0.16 -0.44 -5.27
CA GLY A 282 -0.95 -0.93 -4.47
C GLY A 282 -1.27 -2.37 -4.81
N TRP A 283 -2.49 -2.64 -5.30
CA TRP A 283 -3.00 -3.99 -5.49
C TRP A 283 -2.17 -4.86 -6.44
N PHE A 284 -1.71 -4.33 -7.56
CA PHE A 284 -0.83 -5.08 -8.48
C PHE A 284 0.44 -5.54 -7.77
N TYR A 285 1.08 -4.64 -7.00
CA TYR A 285 2.30 -4.95 -6.27
C TYR A 285 2.08 -6.03 -5.20
N VAL A 286 1.10 -5.85 -4.32
CA VAL A 286 0.92 -6.76 -3.19
C VAL A 286 0.52 -8.17 -3.61
N MET A 287 -0.33 -8.31 -4.66
CA MET A 287 -0.63 -9.62 -5.23
C MET A 287 0.60 -10.28 -5.86
N HIS A 288 1.40 -9.52 -6.60
CA HIS A 288 2.62 -10.03 -7.22
C HIS A 288 3.64 -10.46 -6.17
N ALA A 289 3.83 -9.66 -5.11
CA ALA A 289 4.72 -9.98 -4.00
C ALA A 289 4.32 -11.29 -3.29
N LEU A 290 3.05 -11.42 -2.89
CA LEU A 290 2.59 -12.63 -2.22
C LEU A 290 2.61 -13.86 -3.13
N SER A 291 2.24 -13.71 -4.41
CA SER A 291 2.27 -14.82 -5.36
C SER A 291 3.69 -15.28 -5.65
N THR A 292 4.64 -14.36 -5.80
CA THR A 292 6.06 -14.70 -5.97
C THR A 292 6.60 -15.43 -4.74
N ALA A 293 6.34 -14.90 -3.54
CA ALA A 293 6.84 -15.48 -2.30
C ALA A 293 6.30 -16.90 -2.01
N LEU A 294 5.02 -17.13 -2.31
CA LEU A 294 4.33 -18.37 -1.96
C LEU A 294 4.37 -19.43 -3.06
N PHE A 295 4.37 -19.02 -4.34
CA PHE A 295 4.13 -19.90 -5.47
C PHE A 295 5.18 -19.81 -6.58
N ASP A 296 6.17 -18.91 -6.46
CA ASP A 296 7.21 -18.63 -7.46
C ASP A 296 6.65 -18.36 -8.87
N ARG A 297 5.51 -17.67 -8.95
CA ARG A 297 4.83 -17.30 -10.19
C ARG A 297 4.09 -15.97 -10.04
N PRO A 298 3.78 -15.25 -11.14
CA PRO A 298 2.96 -14.04 -11.06
C PRO A 298 1.53 -14.36 -10.62
N ALA A 299 0.82 -13.37 -10.07
CA ALA A 299 -0.59 -13.53 -9.71
C ALA A 299 -1.54 -13.45 -10.92
N TYR A 300 -1.07 -12.85 -12.01
CA TYR A 300 -1.84 -12.55 -13.22
C TYR A 300 -0.94 -12.56 -14.46
N LYS A 301 -1.51 -12.88 -15.63
CA LYS A 301 -0.79 -12.94 -16.90
C LYS A 301 -0.82 -11.60 -17.66
N LYS A 302 -1.93 -10.87 -17.57
CA LYS A 302 -2.13 -9.62 -18.30
C LYS A 302 -2.68 -8.53 -17.38
N VAL A 303 -2.12 -7.32 -17.48
CA VAL A 303 -2.55 -6.14 -16.74
C VAL A 303 -2.98 -5.04 -17.70
N VAL A 304 -4.20 -4.55 -17.51
CA VAL A 304 -4.65 -3.30 -18.12
C VAL A 304 -4.58 -2.20 -17.07
N ALA A 305 -3.55 -1.36 -17.18
CA ALA A 305 -3.34 -0.23 -16.27
C ALA A 305 -3.84 1.06 -16.94
N HIS A 306 -5.07 1.42 -16.65
CA HIS A 306 -5.67 2.62 -17.24
C HIS A 306 -5.23 3.91 -16.55
N GLY A 307 -5.46 5.05 -17.21
CA GLY A 307 -5.19 6.38 -16.65
C GLY A 307 -6.14 6.76 -15.52
N ILE A 308 -5.94 7.96 -14.97
CA ILE A 308 -6.76 8.47 -13.88
C ILE A 308 -8.06 9.03 -14.42
N VAL A 309 -9.19 8.63 -13.81
CA VAL A 309 -10.50 9.22 -14.08
C VAL A 309 -10.65 10.50 -13.24
N LEU A 310 -10.87 11.61 -13.93
CA LEU A 310 -10.98 12.94 -13.36
C LEU A 310 -12.43 13.42 -13.46
N GLY A 311 -12.85 14.21 -12.49
CA GLY A 311 -14.11 14.94 -12.54
C GLY A 311 -14.07 16.07 -13.55
N ASN A 312 -15.21 16.72 -13.76
CA ASN A 312 -15.33 17.90 -14.64
C ASN A 312 -14.50 19.11 -14.17
N ASP A 313 -14.04 19.09 -12.92
CA ASP A 313 -13.10 20.04 -12.33
C ASP A 313 -11.62 19.74 -12.63
N GLY A 314 -11.35 18.63 -13.37
CA GLY A 314 -9.99 18.19 -13.69
C GLY A 314 -9.25 17.53 -12.51
N LEU A 315 -9.89 17.35 -11.35
CA LEU A 315 -9.31 16.71 -10.18
C LEU A 315 -9.72 15.23 -10.11
N LYS A 316 -8.91 14.42 -9.44
CA LYS A 316 -9.24 13.00 -9.22
C LYS A 316 -10.63 12.89 -8.58
N MET A 317 -11.48 12.04 -9.15
CA MET A 317 -12.79 11.75 -8.60
C MET A 317 -12.70 11.22 -7.17
N SER A 318 -13.52 11.76 -6.28
CA SER A 318 -13.63 11.26 -4.91
C SER A 318 -15.03 11.45 -4.35
N LYS A 319 -15.45 10.51 -3.49
CA LYS A 319 -16.75 10.57 -2.80
C LYS A 319 -16.88 11.83 -1.94
N SER A 320 -15.78 12.26 -1.30
CA SER A 320 -15.74 13.45 -0.45
C SER A 320 -15.94 14.75 -1.22
N LYS A 321 -15.51 14.79 -2.50
CA LYS A 321 -15.67 15.98 -3.36
C LYS A 321 -16.99 15.98 -4.12
N GLY A 322 -17.60 14.80 -4.34
CA GLY A 322 -18.81 14.70 -5.16
C GLY A 322 -18.65 15.21 -6.60
N ASN A 323 -17.42 15.18 -7.13
CA ASN A 323 -17.04 15.80 -8.40
C ASN A 323 -17.22 14.86 -9.62
N TYR A 324 -18.21 14.01 -9.58
CA TYR A 324 -18.55 13.08 -10.67
C TYR A 324 -20.07 12.98 -10.83
N PRO A 325 -20.57 12.72 -12.06
CA PRO A 325 -21.99 12.53 -12.30
C PRO A 325 -22.50 11.26 -11.60
N ASN A 326 -23.77 11.29 -11.20
CA ASN A 326 -24.44 10.09 -10.69
C ASN A 326 -24.58 9.08 -11.83
N VAL A 327 -23.97 7.91 -11.65
CA VAL A 327 -23.92 6.87 -12.69
C VAL A 327 -25.32 6.39 -13.08
N ASN A 328 -26.24 6.23 -12.12
CA ASN A 328 -27.61 5.78 -12.39
C ASN A 328 -28.38 6.83 -13.22
N GLU A 329 -28.25 8.11 -12.89
CA GLU A 329 -28.87 9.19 -13.67
C GLU A 329 -28.36 9.24 -15.11
N VAL A 330 -27.05 9.00 -15.31
CA VAL A 330 -26.46 8.90 -16.64
C VAL A 330 -27.01 7.69 -17.40
N PHE A 331 -27.11 6.53 -16.74
CA PHE A 331 -27.66 5.31 -17.36
C PHE A 331 -29.13 5.47 -17.73
N ASP A 332 -29.93 6.08 -16.86
CA ASP A 332 -31.36 6.30 -17.13
C ASP A 332 -31.59 7.30 -18.27
N ARG A 333 -30.73 8.30 -18.40
CA ARG A 333 -30.87 9.35 -19.40
C ARG A 333 -30.22 9.03 -20.74
N ASP A 334 -28.98 8.56 -20.72
CA ASP A 334 -28.11 8.43 -21.91
C ASP A 334 -27.86 6.95 -22.29
N GLY A 335 -28.14 6.02 -21.37
CA GLY A 335 -27.93 4.58 -21.56
C GLY A 335 -26.52 4.11 -21.17
N SER A 336 -26.41 2.86 -20.77
CA SER A 336 -25.13 2.24 -20.39
C SER A 336 -24.16 2.12 -21.56
N ASP A 337 -24.67 1.93 -22.78
CA ASP A 337 -23.82 1.84 -23.99
C ASP A 337 -23.17 3.17 -24.35
N ALA A 338 -23.81 4.29 -24.02
CA ALA A 338 -23.21 5.60 -24.16
C ALA A 338 -21.97 5.75 -23.28
N MET A 339 -22.06 5.34 -22.02
CA MET A 339 -20.93 5.35 -21.09
C MET A 339 -19.84 4.38 -21.53
N ARG A 340 -20.18 3.18 -21.94
CA ARG A 340 -19.21 2.19 -22.45
C ARG A 340 -18.49 2.70 -23.67
N TRP A 341 -19.19 3.28 -24.63
CA TRP A 341 -18.58 3.90 -25.82
C TRP A 341 -17.62 5.03 -25.45
N PHE A 342 -18.06 5.92 -24.57
CA PHE A 342 -17.23 7.04 -24.10
C PHE A 342 -15.93 6.56 -23.45
N LEU A 343 -16.00 5.55 -22.58
CA LEU A 343 -14.83 4.99 -21.93
C LEU A 343 -13.88 4.28 -22.92
N MET A 344 -14.44 3.41 -23.77
CA MET A 344 -13.65 2.59 -24.69
C MET A 344 -13.01 3.39 -25.83
N SER A 345 -13.63 4.49 -26.26
CA SER A 345 -13.09 5.37 -27.31
C SER A 345 -12.11 6.42 -26.78
N SER A 346 -11.96 6.54 -25.46
CA SER A 346 -11.12 7.55 -24.82
C SER A 346 -9.66 7.10 -24.69
N PRO A 347 -8.73 8.01 -24.40
CA PRO A 347 -7.33 7.67 -24.16
C PRO A 347 -7.07 6.88 -22.86
N ILE A 348 -8.09 6.65 -22.03
CA ILE A 348 -7.93 6.04 -20.71
C ILE A 348 -7.29 4.66 -20.76
N LEU A 349 -7.68 3.84 -21.74
CA LEU A 349 -7.14 2.49 -21.94
C LEU A 349 -5.69 2.48 -22.46
N ARG A 350 -5.20 3.63 -22.92
CA ARG A 350 -3.81 3.82 -23.33
C ARG A 350 -2.95 4.50 -22.27
N GLY A 351 -3.45 4.53 -21.02
CA GLY A 351 -2.78 5.15 -19.89
C GLY A 351 -2.96 6.67 -19.77
N GLY A 352 -3.71 7.30 -20.69
CA GLY A 352 -4.05 8.73 -20.61
C GLY A 352 -5.16 9.00 -19.57
N ASN A 353 -5.15 10.19 -18.96
CA ASN A 353 -6.22 10.58 -18.06
C ASN A 353 -7.51 10.92 -18.82
N LEU A 354 -8.66 10.71 -18.18
CA LEU A 354 -9.97 10.98 -18.74
C LEU A 354 -10.75 11.92 -17.82
N ILE A 355 -11.14 13.08 -18.35
CA ILE A 355 -12.13 13.95 -17.70
C ILE A 355 -13.52 13.47 -18.09
N VAL A 356 -14.30 13.00 -17.13
CA VAL A 356 -15.67 12.52 -17.37
C VAL A 356 -16.64 13.71 -17.28
N THR A 357 -17.31 13.96 -18.41
CA THR A 357 -18.37 14.96 -18.50
C THR A 357 -19.63 14.34 -19.11
N GLU A 358 -20.78 14.79 -18.66
CA GLU A 358 -22.06 14.36 -19.23
C GLU A 358 -22.17 14.69 -20.72
N GLN A 359 -21.61 15.84 -21.13
CA GLN A 359 -21.56 16.23 -22.52
C GLN A 359 -20.74 15.26 -23.37
N GLY A 360 -19.57 14.81 -22.87
CA GLY A 360 -18.72 13.83 -23.57
C GLY A 360 -19.42 12.49 -23.77
N ILE A 361 -20.20 12.04 -22.76
CA ILE A 361 -21.00 10.81 -22.84
C ILE A 361 -22.09 10.94 -23.91
N ARG A 362 -22.83 12.06 -23.91
CA ARG A 362 -23.89 12.32 -24.93
C ARG A 362 -23.32 12.44 -26.34
N GLU A 363 -22.10 12.94 -26.47
CA GLU A 363 -21.43 13.04 -27.79
C GLU A 363 -21.22 11.63 -28.40
N GLY A 364 -20.88 10.63 -27.59
CA GLY A 364 -20.81 9.23 -28.03
C GLY A 364 -22.16 8.70 -28.56
N VAL A 365 -23.27 9.06 -27.92
CA VAL A 365 -24.61 8.73 -28.43
C VAL A 365 -24.85 9.34 -29.80
N ARG A 366 -24.56 10.64 -29.94
CA ARG A 366 -24.80 11.40 -31.16
C ARG A 366 -23.93 10.96 -32.34
N GLN A 367 -22.67 10.67 -32.08
CA GLN A 367 -21.67 10.37 -33.12
C GLN A 367 -21.63 8.91 -33.53
N ALA A 368 -21.99 7.98 -32.64
CA ALA A 368 -21.91 6.55 -32.90
C ALA A 368 -23.27 5.84 -32.83
N ILE A 369 -23.96 5.89 -31.71
CA ILE A 369 -25.15 5.06 -31.48
C ILE A 369 -26.31 5.50 -32.35
N LEU A 370 -26.61 6.79 -32.40
CA LEU A 370 -27.71 7.31 -33.23
C LEU A 370 -27.51 7.10 -34.74
N PRO A 371 -26.34 7.30 -35.34
CA PRO A 371 -26.10 6.98 -36.74
C PRO A 371 -26.35 5.49 -37.07
N ILE A 372 -25.89 4.57 -36.22
CA ILE A 372 -26.15 3.14 -36.39
C ILE A 372 -27.66 2.83 -36.31
N TRP A 373 -28.32 3.37 -35.30
CA TRP A 373 -29.76 3.20 -35.13
C TRP A 373 -30.55 3.78 -36.28
N ASN A 374 -30.20 4.98 -36.74
CA ASN A 374 -30.88 5.62 -37.90
C ASN A 374 -30.64 4.83 -39.17
N ALA A 375 -29.45 4.32 -39.42
CA ALA A 375 -29.16 3.47 -40.58
C ALA A 375 -29.98 2.18 -40.56
N TYR A 376 -30.09 1.53 -39.38
CA TYR A 376 -30.92 0.34 -39.20
C TYR A 376 -32.41 0.64 -39.41
N THR A 377 -32.89 1.74 -38.83
CA THR A 377 -34.30 2.16 -39.00
C THR A 377 -34.60 2.49 -40.46
N PHE A 378 -33.68 3.17 -41.15
CA PHE A 378 -33.82 3.46 -42.58
C PHE A 378 -33.90 2.17 -43.41
N LEU A 379 -33.02 1.21 -43.11
CA LEU A 379 -33.05 -0.09 -43.77
C LEU A 379 -34.41 -0.79 -43.57
N GLN A 380 -34.91 -0.81 -42.31
CA GLN A 380 -36.21 -1.44 -42.03
C GLN A 380 -37.41 -0.78 -42.73
N LEU A 381 -37.36 0.55 -42.92
CA LEU A 381 -38.47 1.29 -43.55
C LEU A 381 -38.48 1.11 -45.09
N TYR A 382 -37.29 0.98 -45.69
CA TYR A 382 -37.18 1.05 -47.13
C TYR A 382 -36.67 -0.23 -47.81
N ALA A 383 -36.15 -1.21 -47.06
CA ALA A 383 -35.75 -2.48 -47.64
C ALA A 383 -36.96 -3.33 -48.01
N GLU A 384 -36.94 -3.89 -49.21
CA GLU A 384 -37.93 -4.86 -49.63
C GLU A 384 -37.78 -6.16 -48.78
N LYS A 385 -38.86 -6.93 -48.62
CA LYS A 385 -38.86 -8.18 -47.84
C LYS A 385 -37.85 -9.21 -48.33
N GLU A 386 -37.39 -9.10 -49.58
CA GLU A 386 -36.48 -10.01 -50.22
C GLU A 386 -35.04 -9.46 -50.31
N ALA A 387 -34.77 -8.28 -49.72
CA ALA A 387 -33.43 -7.69 -49.70
C ALA A 387 -32.44 -8.65 -49.08
N LYS A 388 -31.33 -8.90 -49.80
CA LYS A 388 -30.23 -9.76 -49.38
C LYS A 388 -28.96 -8.94 -49.25
N PHE A 389 -28.12 -9.32 -48.27
CA PHE A 389 -26.80 -8.76 -48.15
C PHE A 389 -25.92 -9.21 -49.35
N ASP A 390 -25.35 -8.25 -50.07
CA ASP A 390 -24.48 -8.50 -51.22
C ASP A 390 -23.19 -7.66 -51.12
N THR A 391 -22.07 -8.32 -51.23
CA THR A 391 -20.72 -7.69 -51.22
C THR A 391 -20.17 -7.46 -52.63
N THR A 392 -20.91 -7.83 -53.65
CA THR A 392 -20.46 -7.76 -55.06
C THR A 392 -20.90 -6.49 -55.77
N SER A 393 -21.52 -5.54 -55.07
CA SER A 393 -21.95 -4.27 -55.66
C SER A 393 -20.85 -3.55 -56.39
N THR A 394 -21.16 -3.07 -57.60
CA THR A 394 -20.26 -2.24 -58.42
C THR A 394 -20.41 -0.75 -58.14
N HIS A 395 -21.39 -0.36 -57.33
CA HIS A 395 -21.61 1.04 -56.98
C HIS A 395 -20.44 1.62 -56.17
N VAL A 396 -20.00 2.83 -56.49
CA VAL A 396 -18.77 3.41 -55.92
C VAL A 396 -18.85 3.57 -54.40
N LEU A 397 -20.03 3.99 -53.86
CA LEU A 397 -20.21 4.17 -52.42
C LEU A 397 -20.22 2.83 -51.64
N ASP A 398 -20.83 1.79 -52.24
CA ASP A 398 -20.85 0.48 -51.59
C ASP A 398 -19.44 -0.11 -51.54
N ARG A 399 -18.69 -0.01 -52.63
CA ARG A 399 -17.27 -0.41 -52.71
C ARG A 399 -16.41 0.36 -51.71
N TYR A 400 -16.68 1.65 -51.55
CA TYR A 400 -15.97 2.48 -50.58
C TYR A 400 -16.26 2.02 -49.12
N ILE A 401 -17.52 1.81 -48.76
CA ILE A 401 -17.89 1.32 -47.44
C ILE A 401 -17.30 -0.06 -47.17
N LEU A 402 -17.39 -0.98 -48.10
CA LEU A 402 -16.82 -2.32 -47.96
C LEU A 402 -15.28 -2.27 -47.81
N SER A 403 -14.60 -1.33 -48.44
CA SER A 403 -13.16 -1.15 -48.29
C SER A 403 -12.79 -0.62 -46.88
N LEU A 404 -13.64 0.21 -46.29
CA LEU A 404 -13.42 0.71 -44.93
C LEU A 404 -13.54 -0.38 -43.84
N ILE A 405 -14.42 -1.37 -44.09
CA ILE A 405 -14.58 -2.52 -43.15
C ILE A 405 -13.26 -3.29 -43.05
N HIS A 406 -12.58 -3.50 -44.16
CA HIS A 406 -11.27 -4.21 -44.17
C HIS A 406 -10.09 -3.39 -43.64
N ILE A 407 -10.21 -2.08 -43.52
CA ILE A 407 -9.16 -1.22 -42.96
C ILE A 407 -9.24 -1.23 -41.41
N SER A 408 -10.38 -1.58 -40.83
CA SER A 408 -10.62 -1.60 -39.37
C SER A 408 -10.33 -2.96 -38.72
N GLU A 409 -10.05 -3.99 -39.48
CA GLU A 409 -9.53 -5.28 -39.03
C GLU A 409 -7.98 -5.27 -38.95
#